data_9298ed454c5c3e88f458437628ece388
#
_entry.id   9298ed454c5c3e88f458437628ece388
#
_cell.length_a   1.000
_cell.length_b   1.000
_cell.length_c   1.000
_cell.angle_alpha   90.00
_cell.angle_beta   90.00
_cell.angle_gamma   90.00
#
_symmetry.space_group_name_H-M   'P 1'
#
loop_
_entity.id
_entity.type
_entity.pdbx_description
1 polymer ?
#
loop_
_entity_poly.entity_id
_entity_poly.type
_entity_poly.pdbx_seq_one_letter_code
_entity_poly.pdbx_strand_id
1 'polypeptide(L)'
;KIFIIISLIGLVLFQAQAQERTVENRPYTDLRTFHFGVLVGTHLQDLELVNTGHQTYINEEGQEVESCVTVDQDRWDAGFTVGVLGELRLNTNFQLRVAPAMYFGTRHLTYRNLLEKDANDRPTEKMQEMKTAYLSTAVDLIFAAPRFNNHRPYIMAGINPMFNLNNSNDDYIKLK
;
A
#
# COMPACT_ATOMS: atom_id res chain seq x y z
N LYS A 1 5.29 3.89 29.22
CA LYS A 1 4.66 2.99 28.22
C LYS A 1 5.69 2.12 27.51
N ILE A 2 6.84 2.64 27.09
CA ILE A 2 7.92 1.89 26.43
C ILE A 2 8.52 0.82 27.35
N PHE A 3 8.72 1.11 28.63
CA PHE A 3 9.22 0.16 29.62
C PHE A 3 8.30 -1.07 29.81
N ILE A 4 6.99 -0.90 29.69
CA ILE A 4 6.02 -2.00 29.80
C ILE A 4 6.16 -2.94 28.60
N ILE A 5 6.35 -2.39 27.40
CA ILE A 5 6.53 -3.17 26.17
C ILE A 5 7.84 -3.97 26.23
N ILE A 6 8.94 -3.34 26.67
CA ILE A 6 10.24 -4.01 26.81
C ILE A 6 10.17 -5.11 27.89
N SER A 7 9.46 -4.86 28.99
CA SER A 7 9.26 -5.86 30.04
C SER A 7 8.41 -7.04 29.55
N LEU A 8 7.37 -6.79 28.75
CA LEU A 8 6.53 -7.85 28.18
C LEU A 8 7.30 -8.71 27.19
N ILE A 9 8.13 -8.09 26.34
CA ILE A 9 9.01 -8.80 25.39
C ILE A 9 10.03 -9.65 26.14
N GLY A 10 10.62 -9.12 27.23
CA GLY A 10 11.53 -9.86 28.09
C GLY A 10 10.89 -11.10 28.73
N LEU A 11 9.65 -10.98 29.20
CA LEU A 11 8.91 -12.11 29.81
C LEU A 11 8.62 -13.23 28.81
N VAL A 12 8.29 -12.89 27.57
CA VAL A 12 8.05 -13.88 26.50
C VAL A 12 9.33 -14.62 26.12
N LEU A 13 10.48 -13.95 26.14
CA LEU A 13 11.77 -14.57 25.84
C LEU A 13 12.25 -15.54 26.93
N PHE A 14 11.92 -15.28 28.21
CA PHE A 14 12.28 -16.16 29.30
C PHE A 14 11.48 -17.48 29.33
N GLN A 15 10.24 -17.48 28.89
CA GLN A 15 9.43 -18.71 28.83
C GLN A 15 9.82 -19.66 27.70
N ALA A 16 10.52 -19.16 26.70
CA ALA A 16 10.94 -19.94 25.53
C ALA A 16 12.03 -20.99 25.85
N GLN A 17 12.70 -20.89 26.98
CA GLN A 17 13.80 -21.83 27.34
C GLN A 17 13.35 -23.10 28.08
N ALA A 18 12.11 -23.17 28.52
CA ALA A 18 11.59 -24.26 29.36
C ALA A 18 10.80 -25.34 28.61
N GLN A 19 10.65 -25.19 27.28
CA GLN A 19 9.89 -26.16 26.47
C GLN A 19 10.77 -27.29 25.94
N GLU A 20 10.34 -28.53 26.11
CA GLU A 20 10.94 -29.67 25.45
C GLU A 20 11.04 -29.44 23.93
N ARG A 21 12.20 -29.71 23.34
CA ARG A 21 12.42 -29.57 21.91
C ARG A 21 11.49 -30.49 21.15
N THR A 22 10.50 -29.90 20.51
CA THR A 22 9.61 -30.61 19.60
C THR A 22 10.38 -30.93 18.31
N VAL A 23 10.08 -32.06 17.68
CA VAL A 23 10.67 -32.44 16.39
C VAL A 23 10.35 -31.35 15.35
N GLU A 24 11.39 -30.82 14.72
CA GLU A 24 11.24 -29.77 13.72
C GLU A 24 10.59 -30.31 12.44
N ASN A 25 9.55 -29.63 11.97
CA ASN A 25 8.94 -29.93 10.68
C ASN A 25 9.86 -29.44 9.56
N ARG A 26 10.24 -30.35 8.65
CA ARG A 26 11.06 -30.03 7.47
C ARG A 26 12.34 -29.25 7.82
N PRO A 27 13.25 -29.78 8.65
CA PRO A 27 14.42 -29.05 9.14
C PRO A 27 15.35 -28.57 8.02
N TYR A 28 15.34 -29.22 6.87
CA TYR A 28 16.20 -28.88 5.73
C TYR A 28 15.63 -27.77 4.83
N THR A 29 14.38 -27.35 5.03
CA THR A 29 13.77 -26.29 4.20
C THR A 29 14.51 -24.96 4.37
N ASP A 30 14.92 -24.65 5.59
CA ASP A 30 15.67 -23.42 5.89
C ASP A 30 17.09 -23.42 5.31
N LEU A 31 17.60 -24.57 4.89
CA LEU A 31 18.92 -24.72 4.28
C LEU A 31 18.92 -24.50 2.77
N ARG A 32 17.76 -24.45 2.14
CA ARG A 32 17.66 -24.17 0.70
C ARG A 32 18.18 -22.78 0.40
N THR A 33 18.94 -22.68 -0.68
CA THR A 33 19.51 -21.41 -1.12
C THR A 33 18.45 -20.48 -1.68
N PHE A 34 17.39 -21.05 -2.28
CA PHE A 34 16.37 -20.28 -2.97
C PHE A 34 14.96 -20.76 -2.61
N HIS A 35 14.07 -19.80 -2.35
CA HIS A 35 12.66 -20.04 -2.09
C HIS A 35 11.81 -19.21 -3.06
N PHE A 36 10.70 -19.79 -3.51
CA PHE A 36 9.70 -19.13 -4.32
C PHE A 36 8.37 -19.10 -3.60
N GLY A 37 7.61 -18.05 -3.85
CA GLY A 37 6.25 -17.91 -3.37
C GLY A 37 5.39 -17.11 -4.33
N VAL A 38 4.09 -17.20 -4.11
CA VAL A 38 3.07 -16.39 -4.78
C VAL A 38 2.43 -15.50 -3.74
N LEU A 39 2.19 -14.25 -4.11
CA LEU A 39 1.54 -13.26 -3.28
C LEU A 39 0.20 -12.93 -3.91
N VAL A 40 -0.87 -13.08 -3.12
CA VAL A 40 -2.23 -12.65 -3.47
C VAL A 40 -2.78 -11.90 -2.29
N GLY A 41 -3.36 -10.74 -2.55
CA GLY A 41 -3.88 -9.91 -1.47
C GLY A 41 -4.95 -8.95 -1.95
N THR A 42 -5.60 -8.31 -0.99
CA THR A 42 -6.50 -7.19 -1.19
C THR A 42 -5.93 -5.96 -0.52
N HIS A 43 -6.19 -4.79 -1.06
CA HIS A 43 -5.78 -3.52 -0.50
C HIS A 43 -6.88 -2.48 -0.65
N LEU A 44 -6.84 -1.47 0.18
CA LEU A 44 -7.68 -0.28 0.07
C LEU A 44 -6.80 0.85 -0.46
N GLN A 45 -7.31 1.60 -1.43
CA GLN A 45 -6.63 2.75 -1.99
C GLN A 45 -7.30 4.01 -1.49
N ASP A 46 -6.49 4.90 -0.96
CA ASP A 46 -6.89 6.23 -0.53
C ASP A 46 -6.03 7.28 -1.23
N LEU A 47 -6.59 8.47 -1.39
CA LEU A 47 -5.92 9.64 -1.95
C LEU A 47 -6.09 10.80 -0.99
N GLU A 48 -4.98 11.32 -0.52
CA GLU A 48 -4.96 12.60 0.15
C GLU A 48 -4.98 13.71 -0.90
N LEU A 49 -6.10 14.42 -0.97
CA LEU A 49 -6.33 15.51 -1.92
C LEU A 49 -6.16 16.85 -1.23
N VAL A 50 -5.31 17.69 -1.78
CA VAL A 50 -5.12 19.05 -1.30
C VAL A 50 -5.98 20.00 -2.15
N ASN A 51 -7.08 20.45 -1.57
CA ASN A 51 -7.96 21.42 -2.22
C ASN A 51 -7.38 22.84 -2.12
N THR A 52 -7.19 23.50 -3.26
CA THR A 52 -6.55 24.84 -3.33
C THR A 52 -7.51 26.00 -3.10
N GLY A 53 -8.81 25.73 -2.92
CA GLY A 53 -9.82 26.76 -2.64
C GLY A 53 -10.28 27.48 -3.91
N HIS A 54 -10.49 28.79 -3.79
CA HIS A 54 -10.93 29.62 -4.91
C HIS A 54 -9.87 29.73 -6.01
N GLN A 55 -10.28 29.50 -7.24
CA GLN A 55 -9.46 29.65 -8.43
C GLN A 55 -10.21 30.54 -9.43
N THR A 56 -9.47 31.43 -10.09
CA THR A 56 -9.97 32.22 -11.18
C THR A 56 -9.42 31.69 -12.49
N TYR A 57 -10.27 31.41 -13.44
CA TYR A 57 -9.89 31.01 -14.79
C TYR A 57 -10.60 31.89 -15.84
N ILE A 58 -9.99 32.01 -17.00
CA ILE A 58 -10.56 32.73 -18.13
C ILE A 58 -11.34 31.72 -18.98
N ASN A 59 -12.67 31.96 -19.14
CA ASN A 59 -13.50 31.14 -19.99
C ASN A 59 -13.19 31.35 -21.50
N GLU A 60 -13.82 30.57 -22.36
CA GLU A 60 -13.64 30.70 -23.83
C GLU A 60 -14.08 32.05 -24.39
N GLU A 61 -14.90 32.82 -23.63
CA GLU A 61 -15.38 34.14 -23.97
C GLU A 61 -14.48 35.27 -23.47
N GLY A 62 -13.33 34.92 -22.80
CA GLY A 62 -12.37 35.86 -22.27
C GLY A 62 -12.79 36.55 -20.96
N GLN A 63 -13.79 36.03 -20.28
CA GLN A 63 -14.25 36.54 -18.98
C GLN A 63 -13.55 35.78 -17.84
N GLU A 64 -13.20 36.53 -16.78
CA GLU A 64 -12.71 35.93 -15.53
C GLU A 64 -13.89 35.32 -14.77
N VAL A 65 -13.81 34.01 -14.55
CA VAL A 65 -14.82 33.24 -13.80
C VAL A 65 -14.14 32.67 -12.55
N GLU A 66 -14.77 32.95 -11.40
CA GLU A 66 -14.36 32.31 -10.15
C GLU A 66 -14.91 30.88 -10.09
N SER A 67 -14.08 29.98 -9.66
CA SER A 67 -14.43 28.56 -9.42
C SER A 67 -13.89 28.14 -8.06
N CYS A 68 -14.72 27.43 -7.32
CA CYS A 68 -14.31 26.78 -6.07
C CYS A 68 -14.71 25.31 -6.14
N VAL A 69 -13.77 24.52 -6.65
CA VAL A 69 -13.99 23.09 -6.81
C VAL A 69 -13.22 22.34 -5.74
N THR A 70 -13.95 21.53 -5.00
CA THR A 70 -13.38 20.56 -4.06
C THR A 70 -13.45 19.16 -4.67
N VAL A 71 -12.42 18.37 -4.43
CA VAL A 71 -12.34 16.99 -4.88
C VAL A 71 -12.17 16.12 -3.65
N ASP A 72 -13.01 15.11 -3.53
CA ASP A 72 -12.98 14.17 -2.43
C ASP A 72 -13.12 12.74 -2.94
N GLN A 73 -12.54 11.80 -2.21
CA GLN A 73 -12.79 10.38 -2.38
C GLN A 73 -13.87 9.95 -1.38
N ASP A 74 -15.12 9.94 -1.81
CA ASP A 74 -16.25 9.65 -0.93
C ASP A 74 -16.37 8.17 -0.55
N ARG A 75 -15.66 7.29 -1.27
CA ARG A 75 -15.77 5.85 -1.11
C ARG A 75 -14.41 5.17 -1.15
N TRP A 76 -14.22 4.24 -0.22
CA TRP A 76 -13.07 3.35 -0.21
C TRP A 76 -13.33 2.17 -1.13
N ASP A 77 -12.53 2.05 -2.17
CA ASP A 77 -12.63 0.95 -3.11
C ASP A 77 -11.56 -0.09 -2.82
N ALA A 78 -11.98 -1.34 -2.79
CA ALA A 78 -11.08 -2.45 -2.64
C ALA A 78 -10.40 -2.77 -3.97
N GLY A 79 -9.09 -2.88 -3.93
CA GLY A 79 -8.28 -3.39 -5.01
C GLY A 79 -7.76 -4.80 -4.72
N PHE A 80 -7.14 -5.41 -5.71
CA PHE A 80 -6.48 -6.70 -5.56
C PHE A 80 -5.02 -6.62 -5.99
N THR A 81 -4.21 -7.47 -5.37
CA THR A 81 -2.77 -7.54 -5.60
C THR A 81 -2.40 -8.95 -5.99
N VAL A 82 -1.61 -9.10 -7.03
CA VAL A 82 -1.01 -10.37 -7.43
C VAL A 82 0.47 -10.18 -7.62
N GLY A 83 1.26 -11.10 -7.12
CA GLY A 83 2.70 -11.03 -7.26
C GLY A 83 3.38 -12.37 -7.07
N VAL A 84 4.67 -12.35 -7.27
CA VAL A 84 5.54 -13.46 -6.96
C VAL A 84 6.63 -12.98 -6.02
N LEU A 85 7.19 -13.88 -5.26
CA LEU A 85 8.34 -13.57 -4.42
C LEU A 85 9.44 -14.58 -4.66
N GLY A 86 10.65 -14.08 -4.72
CA GLY A 86 11.88 -14.88 -4.70
C GLY A 86 12.68 -14.49 -3.48
N GLU A 87 13.20 -15.48 -2.78
CA GLU A 87 14.03 -15.27 -1.61
C GLU A 87 15.33 -16.04 -1.78
N LEU A 88 16.44 -15.32 -1.69
CA LEU A 88 17.80 -15.84 -1.78
C LEU A 88 18.43 -15.84 -0.39
N ARG A 89 18.84 -16.99 0.06
CA ARG A 89 19.61 -17.12 1.30
C ARG A 89 21.04 -16.69 1.08
N LEU A 90 21.46 -15.60 1.73
CA LEU A 90 22.83 -15.11 1.69
C LEU A 90 23.70 -15.79 2.75
N ASN A 91 23.14 -16.01 3.95
CA ASN A 91 23.82 -16.64 5.06
C ASN A 91 22.77 -17.34 5.96
N THR A 92 23.20 -17.94 7.07
CA THR A 92 22.32 -18.59 8.05
C THR A 92 21.23 -17.66 8.58
N ASN A 93 21.57 -16.39 8.76
CA ASN A 93 20.67 -15.39 9.35
C ASN A 93 20.17 -14.36 8.36
N PHE A 94 20.82 -14.18 7.20
CA PHE A 94 20.47 -13.15 6.23
C PHE A 94 19.88 -13.74 4.97
N GLN A 95 18.79 -13.12 4.51
CA GLN A 95 18.11 -13.48 3.27
C GLN A 95 17.75 -12.20 2.52
N LEU A 96 17.83 -12.23 1.21
CA LEU A 96 17.39 -11.17 0.31
C LEU A 96 16.09 -11.62 -0.36
N ARG A 97 15.04 -10.84 -0.20
CA ARG A 97 13.74 -11.09 -0.84
C ARG A 97 13.48 -10.04 -1.90
N VAL A 98 13.04 -10.50 -3.05
CA VAL A 98 12.54 -9.66 -4.14
C VAL A 98 11.11 -10.09 -4.46
N ALA A 99 10.18 -9.15 -4.39
CA ALA A 99 8.76 -9.45 -4.52
C ALA A 99 8.09 -8.48 -5.51
N PRO A 100 8.21 -8.71 -6.84
CA PRO A 100 7.43 -7.97 -7.81
C PRO A 100 5.94 -8.30 -7.68
N ALA A 101 5.11 -7.27 -7.63
CA ALA A 101 3.67 -7.39 -7.50
C ALA A 101 2.95 -6.31 -8.33
N MET A 102 1.79 -6.67 -8.84
CA MET A 102 0.87 -5.75 -9.52
C MET A 102 -0.32 -5.48 -8.63
N TYR A 103 -0.66 -4.20 -8.53
CA TYR A 103 -1.79 -3.69 -7.77
C TYR A 103 -2.81 -3.14 -8.73
N PHE A 104 -4.03 -3.66 -8.65
CA PHE A 104 -5.14 -3.23 -9.48
C PHE A 104 -6.25 -2.70 -8.59
N GLY A 105 -6.81 -1.56 -8.97
CA GLY A 105 -7.89 -0.95 -8.23
C GLY A 105 -8.64 0.08 -9.04
N THR A 106 -9.73 0.55 -8.47
CA THR A 106 -10.54 1.64 -9.01
C THR A 106 -10.67 2.68 -7.92
N ARG A 107 -10.66 3.94 -8.28
CA ARG A 107 -10.90 5.08 -7.39
C ARG A 107 -12.08 5.87 -7.91
N HIS A 108 -12.93 6.33 -7.00
CA HIS A 108 -14.04 7.20 -7.30
C HIS A 108 -13.74 8.58 -6.74
N LEU A 109 -13.64 9.56 -7.63
CA LEU A 109 -13.43 10.94 -7.28
C LEU A 109 -14.75 11.70 -7.48
N THR A 110 -15.14 12.48 -6.49
CA THR A 110 -16.31 13.36 -6.54
C THR A 110 -15.82 14.79 -6.55
N TYR A 111 -16.09 15.47 -7.65
CA TYR A 111 -15.82 16.90 -7.82
C TYR A 111 -17.08 17.68 -7.43
N ARG A 112 -16.94 18.63 -6.51
CA ARG A 112 -18.02 19.51 -6.07
C ARG A 112 -17.69 20.95 -6.40
N ASN A 113 -18.50 21.59 -7.25
CA ASN A 113 -18.38 23.01 -7.48
C ASN A 113 -19.26 23.76 -6.45
N LEU A 114 -18.63 24.45 -5.51
CA LEU A 114 -19.32 25.13 -4.41
C LEU A 114 -20.01 26.41 -4.86
N LEU A 115 -19.61 26.99 -5.98
CA LEU A 115 -20.20 28.22 -6.51
C LEU A 115 -21.39 27.96 -7.43
N GLU A 116 -21.42 26.81 -8.08
CA GLU A 116 -22.49 26.41 -8.98
C GLU A 116 -23.46 25.48 -8.24
N LYS A 117 -24.71 25.93 -8.13
CA LYS A 117 -25.74 25.19 -7.42
C LYS A 117 -26.75 24.60 -8.38
N ASP A 118 -27.18 23.39 -8.09
CA ASP A 118 -28.25 22.70 -8.77
C ASP A 118 -29.63 23.31 -8.40
N ALA A 119 -30.67 22.91 -9.11
CA ALA A 119 -32.07 23.34 -8.88
C ALA A 119 -32.56 23.11 -7.44
N ASN A 120 -31.88 22.29 -6.65
CA ASN A 120 -32.17 21.98 -5.26
C ASN A 120 -31.27 22.73 -4.25
N ASP A 121 -30.56 23.78 -4.68
CA ASP A 121 -29.63 24.59 -3.88
C ASP A 121 -28.42 23.76 -3.33
N ARG A 122 -28.08 22.65 -3.99
CA ARG A 122 -26.91 21.80 -3.68
C ARG A 122 -25.77 22.09 -4.65
N PRO A 123 -24.50 21.98 -4.20
CA PRO A 123 -23.36 22.09 -5.09
C PRO A 123 -23.46 21.10 -6.24
N THR A 124 -23.10 21.52 -7.44
CA THR A 124 -23.05 20.62 -8.60
C THR A 124 -21.96 19.56 -8.37
N GLU A 125 -22.34 18.30 -8.43
CA GLU A 125 -21.44 17.15 -8.23
C GLU A 125 -21.17 16.45 -9.55
N LYS A 126 -19.91 16.07 -9.76
CA LYS A 126 -19.47 15.29 -10.90
C LYS A 126 -18.60 14.13 -10.41
N MET A 127 -19.04 12.90 -10.67
CA MET A 127 -18.30 11.71 -10.29
C MET A 127 -17.41 11.22 -11.44
N GLN A 128 -16.19 10.83 -11.10
CA GLN A 128 -15.25 10.24 -12.03
C GLN A 128 -14.68 8.94 -11.46
N GLU A 129 -14.76 7.90 -12.26
CA GLU A 129 -14.12 6.61 -11.96
C GLU A 129 -12.75 6.55 -12.62
N MET A 130 -11.73 6.24 -11.83
CA MET A 130 -10.36 6.13 -12.30
C MET A 130 -9.81 4.74 -11.99
N LYS A 131 -9.48 4.00 -13.05
CA LYS A 131 -8.80 2.71 -12.92
C LYS A 131 -7.32 2.93 -12.66
N THR A 132 -6.78 2.21 -11.70
CA THR A 132 -5.37 2.30 -11.31
C THR A 132 -4.68 0.95 -11.46
N ALA A 133 -3.47 0.99 -11.99
CA ALA A 133 -2.59 -0.16 -12.06
C ALA A 133 -1.17 0.27 -11.69
N TYR A 134 -0.61 -0.35 -10.65
CA TYR A 134 0.76 -0.09 -10.19
C TYR A 134 1.58 -1.36 -10.27
N LEU A 135 2.81 -1.23 -10.74
CA LEU A 135 3.85 -2.23 -10.60
C LEU A 135 4.73 -1.85 -9.41
N SER A 136 4.83 -2.73 -8.45
CA SER A 136 5.68 -2.59 -7.28
C SER A 136 6.74 -3.68 -7.31
N THR A 137 7.93 -3.38 -6.83
CA THR A 137 9.00 -4.38 -6.68
C THR A 137 9.67 -4.18 -5.32
N ALA A 138 9.16 -4.86 -4.31
CA ALA A 138 9.78 -4.82 -2.99
C ALA A 138 11.13 -5.56 -3.01
N VAL A 139 12.14 -4.92 -2.44
CA VAL A 139 13.47 -5.51 -2.21
C VAL A 139 13.79 -5.39 -0.73
N ASP A 140 13.77 -6.52 -0.03
CA ASP A 140 13.86 -6.59 1.41
C ASP A 140 15.07 -7.41 1.84
N LEU A 141 15.79 -6.90 2.83
CA LEU A 141 16.78 -7.67 3.57
C LEU A 141 16.12 -8.22 4.83
N ILE A 142 16.17 -9.53 4.99
CA ILE A 142 15.59 -10.25 6.11
C ILE A 142 16.72 -10.72 7.02
N PHE A 143 16.61 -10.39 8.30
CA PHE A 143 17.41 -10.98 9.36
C PHE A 143 16.56 -11.95 10.16
N ALA A 144 16.85 -13.23 10.04
CA ALA A 144 16.12 -14.29 10.72
C ALA A 144 16.96 -14.89 11.86
N ALA A 145 16.36 -15.00 13.02
CA ALA A 145 16.99 -15.70 14.16
C ALA A 145 17.10 -17.20 13.89
N PRO A 146 17.95 -17.90 14.65
CA PRO A 146 17.97 -19.37 14.66
C PRO A 146 16.58 -19.92 14.97
N ARG A 147 16.24 -21.03 14.35
CA ARG A 147 14.97 -21.70 14.58
C ARG A 147 14.89 -22.21 16.01
N PHE A 148 13.77 -21.95 16.63
CA PHE A 148 13.39 -22.48 17.93
C PHE A 148 12.14 -23.33 17.79
N ASN A 149 12.26 -24.67 17.91
CA ASN A 149 11.21 -25.60 17.54
C ASN A 149 10.71 -25.36 16.10
N ASN A 150 9.43 -25.04 15.92
CA ASN A 150 8.83 -24.73 14.63
C ASN A 150 8.69 -23.23 14.37
N HIS A 151 9.25 -22.38 15.23
CA HIS A 151 9.19 -20.92 15.11
C HIS A 151 10.55 -20.37 14.66
N ARG A 152 10.52 -19.44 13.72
CA ARG A 152 11.68 -18.69 13.26
C ARG A 152 11.32 -17.21 13.18
N PRO A 153 11.54 -16.46 14.25
CA PRO A 153 11.28 -15.01 14.22
C PRO A 153 12.27 -14.33 13.28
N TYR A 154 11.77 -13.31 12.60
CA TYR A 154 12.59 -12.50 11.69
C TYR A 154 12.16 -11.03 11.73
N ILE A 155 13.07 -10.17 11.37
CA ILE A 155 12.82 -8.76 11.07
C ILE A 155 13.22 -8.53 9.62
N MET A 156 12.53 -7.63 8.94
CA MET A 156 12.86 -7.24 7.57
C MET A 156 12.83 -5.73 7.41
N ALA A 157 13.71 -5.25 6.56
CA ALA A 157 13.74 -3.87 6.14
C ALA A 157 14.11 -3.81 4.66
N GLY A 158 13.48 -2.91 3.91
CA GLY A 158 13.71 -2.79 2.49
C GLY A 158 13.10 -1.56 1.88
N ILE A 159 13.13 -1.51 0.57
CA ILE A 159 12.57 -0.46 -0.27
C ILE A 159 11.52 -1.07 -1.19
N ASN A 160 10.49 -0.31 -1.50
CA ASN A 160 9.43 -0.74 -2.38
C ASN A 160 9.14 0.34 -3.44
N PRO A 161 9.94 0.44 -4.51
CA PRO A 161 9.63 1.32 -5.61
C PRO A 161 8.32 0.90 -6.29
N MET A 162 7.46 1.88 -6.54
CA MET A 162 6.18 1.70 -7.21
C MET A 162 6.13 2.55 -8.47
N PHE A 163 5.68 1.94 -9.56
CA PHE A 163 5.52 2.59 -10.86
C PHE A 163 4.04 2.56 -11.25
N ASN A 164 3.50 3.71 -11.60
CA ASN A 164 2.15 3.79 -12.15
C ASN A 164 2.20 3.34 -13.62
N LEU A 165 1.45 2.29 -13.95
CA LEU A 165 1.34 1.76 -15.31
C LEU A 165 0.23 2.43 -16.10
N ASN A 166 -0.73 3.04 -15.40
CA ASN A 166 -1.83 3.74 -16.03
C ASN A 166 -1.52 5.23 -16.06
N ASN A 167 -1.30 5.78 -17.24
CA ASN A 167 -1.05 7.21 -17.41
C ASN A 167 -2.37 7.99 -17.39
N SER A 168 -2.99 8.06 -16.23
CA SER A 168 -4.29 8.70 -16.02
C SER A 168 -4.23 10.23 -15.96
N ASN A 169 -3.09 10.85 -16.25
CA ASN A 169 -2.96 12.32 -16.19
C ASN A 169 -3.87 13.03 -17.20
N ASP A 170 -4.22 12.38 -18.30
CA ASP A 170 -5.13 12.94 -19.31
C ASP A 170 -6.61 12.65 -19.00
N ASP A 171 -6.88 11.72 -18.07
CA ASP A 171 -8.23 11.28 -17.71
C ASP A 171 -8.89 12.15 -16.64
N TYR A 172 -8.13 13.05 -15.99
CA TYR A 172 -8.72 14.00 -15.04
C TYR A 172 -9.69 14.94 -15.74
N ILE A 173 -10.83 15.15 -15.13
CA ILE A 173 -11.79 16.15 -15.62
C ILE A 173 -11.09 17.50 -15.63
N LYS A 174 -10.81 17.99 -16.82
CA LYS A 174 -10.40 19.39 -17.00
C LYS A 174 -11.64 20.20 -16.78
N LEU A 175 -11.70 20.85 -15.63
CA LEU A 175 -12.72 21.85 -15.35
C LEU A 175 -12.39 23.05 -16.24
N LYS A 176 -13.13 23.16 -17.33
CA LYS A 176 -13.14 24.35 -18.18
C LYS A 176 -14.31 25.20 -17.76
#